data_8461e83fbb71f09700a3e3b5db08d272
#
_entry.id   8461e83fbb71f09700a3e3b5db08d272
#
_cell.length_a   1.000
_cell.length_b   1.000
_cell.length_c   1.000
_cell.angle_alpha   90.00
_cell.angle_beta   90.00
_cell.angle_gamma   90.00
#
_symmetry.space_group_name_H-M   'P 1'
#
loop_
_entity.id
_entity.type
_entity.pdbx_description
1 polymer ?
#
loop_
_entity_poly.entity_id
_entity_poly.type
_entity_poly.pdbx_seq_one_letter_code
_entity_poly.pdbx_strand_id
1 'polypeptide(L)'
;IHQFQHNGRSFRANVKNAQLSGEAGRYVSTVAGLESHQVRPLYVRAQDPKTQKPYAPVALTKAATATGFPPVSSPECLSAPQTYSLQGDSALPTAVYTGTVFAPSVTNLICDYLPSQLQNALGLTDVYAAGLNGKGQTIVLVEAFGYPTLEKDANAFFKLAGLPLLNKSNFSIVYPEGKPASPNAGILTGWNLEMALDLQWSHTIAPGAKIVVVVAAGQDSEDFQNAIAYIADNQLGNQASNSYEEDTDIVAGPLEQTSWDEAIEVATAKGISVNFSTGDSGDEGLGTPVGAAGVPSVSPHATAVGGTSILNDVNNPGSTITTAWGDQFVVLMDYLIVLSNPPSAALTVWDPPLYAGFFGGGGGGESIFFPKPSWQASLPGKGRQTPDVSALADDITGVPIVITFDKQQYLEFGIGGTSLASPIFTGFWAIANEKAGWSLGQAAPAIAALPYGGVQDVLSTTDQTRNNVTGAITDENGVTNYSASEIFTGALYGNKGFTSAMYSIPGTAAVYGFGLDSSFTVKKGWDNATGWGTPYGLAFIDAVVANAK
;
A
#
# COMPACT_ATOMS: atom_id res chain seq x y z
N ILE A 1 -10.91 34.25 -5.48
CA ILE A 1 -10.22 33.25 -4.67
C ILE A 1 -10.05 33.82 -3.27
N HIS A 2 -10.43 33.05 -2.26
CA HIS A 2 -10.28 33.40 -0.84
C HIS A 2 -9.45 32.32 -0.15
N GLN A 3 -8.78 32.69 0.93
CA GLN A 3 -8.06 31.74 1.76
C GLN A 3 -8.98 31.22 2.87
N PHE A 4 -9.04 29.93 3.02
CA PHE A 4 -9.81 29.20 4.04
C PHE A 4 -8.90 28.42 4.95
N GLN A 5 -9.44 27.92 6.06
CA GLN A 5 -8.78 26.97 6.94
C GLN A 5 -9.75 25.84 7.27
N HIS A 6 -9.29 24.60 7.13
CA HIS A 6 -10.01 23.41 7.54
C HIS A 6 -9.02 22.43 8.19
N ASN A 7 -9.37 21.89 9.33
CA ASN A 7 -8.52 20.94 10.09
C ASN A 7 -7.05 21.40 10.27
N GLY A 8 -6.85 22.71 10.50
CA GLY A 8 -5.51 23.30 10.70
C GLY A 8 -4.72 23.55 9.40
N ARG A 9 -5.27 23.23 8.23
CA ARG A 9 -4.67 23.51 6.92
C ARG A 9 -5.27 24.76 6.30
N SER A 10 -4.43 25.58 5.67
CA SER A 10 -4.87 26.73 4.87
C SER A 10 -4.98 26.29 3.41
N PHE A 11 -6.09 26.56 2.78
CA PHE A 11 -6.28 26.34 1.36
C PHE A 11 -6.93 27.57 0.69
N ARG A 12 -6.79 27.67 -0.61
CA ARG A 12 -7.45 28.69 -1.41
C ARG A 12 -8.62 28.08 -2.15
N ALA A 13 -9.74 28.77 -2.21
CA ALA A 13 -10.88 28.33 -3.00
C ALA A 13 -11.63 29.52 -3.59
N ASN A 14 -12.37 29.28 -4.65
CA ASN A 14 -13.28 30.23 -5.22
C ASN A 14 -14.58 30.27 -4.39
N VAL A 15 -15.10 31.45 -4.13
CA VAL A 15 -16.40 31.67 -3.45
C VAL A 15 -17.58 31.75 -4.41
N LYS A 16 -17.31 31.68 -5.71
CA LYS A 16 -18.29 31.66 -6.80
C LYS A 16 -17.71 30.84 -7.95
N ASN A 17 -18.58 30.14 -8.64
CA ASN A 17 -18.18 29.41 -9.84
C ASN A 17 -17.47 30.31 -10.84
N ALA A 18 -16.39 29.80 -11.43
CA ALA A 18 -15.69 30.47 -12.52
C ALA A 18 -16.66 30.71 -13.68
N GLN A 19 -16.58 31.87 -14.29
CA GLN A 19 -17.37 32.20 -15.45
C GLN A 19 -16.44 32.57 -16.60
N LEU A 20 -16.49 31.80 -17.66
CA LEU A 20 -15.81 32.11 -18.92
C LEU A 20 -16.79 32.79 -19.87
N SER A 21 -16.45 33.98 -20.33
CA SER A 21 -17.23 34.74 -21.31
C SER A 21 -16.76 34.43 -22.74
N GLY A 22 -17.70 34.46 -23.70
CA GLY A 22 -17.41 34.28 -25.12
C GLY A 22 -17.44 32.83 -25.59
N GLU A 23 -16.87 32.55 -26.77
CA GLU A 23 -16.90 31.22 -27.38
C GLU A 23 -16.04 30.20 -26.60
N ALA A 24 -14.98 30.62 -25.92
CA ALA A 24 -14.14 29.76 -25.13
C ALA A 24 -14.93 28.99 -24.05
N GLY A 25 -15.94 29.61 -23.44
CA GLY A 25 -16.79 28.97 -22.45
C GLY A 25 -17.65 27.81 -22.95
N ARG A 26 -17.71 27.59 -24.28
CA ARG A 26 -18.42 26.44 -24.88
C ARG A 26 -17.57 25.18 -24.98
N TYR A 27 -16.27 25.32 -24.86
CA TYR A 27 -15.27 24.26 -25.05
C TYR A 27 -14.48 23.93 -23.80
N VAL A 28 -14.76 24.64 -22.70
CA VAL A 28 -14.12 24.42 -21.41
C VAL A 28 -15.12 23.78 -20.47
N SER A 29 -14.87 22.54 -20.09
CA SER A 29 -15.69 21.76 -19.16
C SER A 29 -15.40 22.11 -17.71
N THR A 30 -14.13 22.37 -17.39
CA THR A 30 -13.69 22.72 -16.04
C THR A 30 -12.53 23.73 -16.05
N VAL A 31 -12.27 24.37 -14.94
CA VAL A 31 -11.10 25.24 -14.71
C VAL A 31 -10.46 24.81 -13.41
N ALA A 32 -9.31 24.16 -13.51
CA ALA A 32 -8.48 23.76 -12.36
C ALA A 32 -7.67 24.94 -11.80
N GLY A 33 -7.07 24.78 -10.62
CA GLY A 33 -6.18 25.75 -9.99
C GLY A 33 -6.88 26.94 -9.32
N LEU A 34 -8.20 26.92 -9.21
CA LEU A 34 -8.95 27.91 -8.44
C LEU A 34 -9.06 27.54 -6.95
N GLU A 35 -8.83 26.29 -6.65
CA GLU A 35 -8.78 25.70 -5.32
C GLU A 35 -7.42 25.06 -5.11
N SER A 36 -6.88 25.08 -3.90
CA SER A 36 -5.63 24.39 -3.60
C SER A 36 -5.93 23.16 -2.75
N HIS A 37 -6.45 22.11 -3.38
CA HIS A 37 -6.44 20.78 -2.81
C HIS A 37 -5.03 20.23 -2.90
N GLN A 38 -4.63 19.45 -1.93
CA GLN A 38 -3.27 18.89 -1.88
C GLN A 38 -3.35 17.39 -1.83
N VAL A 39 -2.58 16.76 -2.69
CA VAL A 39 -2.34 15.32 -2.62
C VAL A 39 -1.28 15.01 -1.55
N ARG A 40 -1.35 13.84 -1.00
CA ARG A 40 -0.40 13.30 -0.03
C ARG A 40 0.17 11.98 -0.51
N PRO A 41 1.45 11.70 -0.25
CA PRO A 41 2.00 10.39 -0.52
C PRO A 41 1.35 9.35 0.41
N LEU A 42 1.18 8.14 -0.12
CA LEU A 42 0.50 7.02 0.55
C LEU A 42 1.49 5.91 0.90
N TYR A 43 2.60 6.24 1.54
CA TYR A 43 3.47 5.25 2.15
C TYR A 43 3.22 5.15 3.65
N VAL A 44 3.34 3.95 4.17
CA VAL A 44 3.28 3.67 5.60
C VAL A 44 4.63 3.17 6.08
N ARG A 45 4.96 3.45 7.32
CA ARG A 45 6.17 2.96 7.99
C ARG A 45 5.77 2.16 9.21
N ALA A 46 6.19 0.91 9.25
CA ALA A 46 5.98 0.06 10.39
C ALA A 46 6.51 0.72 11.68
N GLN A 47 5.67 0.71 12.69
CA GLN A 47 5.97 1.32 13.98
C GLN A 47 6.23 0.24 15.02
N ASP A 48 7.19 0.49 15.87
CA ASP A 48 7.37 -0.29 17.08
C ASP A 48 6.11 -0.15 17.96
N PRO A 49 5.37 -1.24 18.23
CA PRO A 49 4.11 -1.17 18.95
C PRO A 49 4.23 -0.58 20.37
N LYS A 50 5.42 -0.64 20.95
CA LYS A 50 5.69 -0.13 22.29
C LYS A 50 5.98 1.37 22.31
N THR A 51 6.74 1.86 21.33
CA THR A 51 7.16 3.27 21.27
C THR A 51 6.29 4.10 20.36
N GLN A 52 5.48 3.46 19.50
CA GLN A 52 4.68 4.07 18.43
C GLN A 52 5.52 4.95 17.49
N LYS A 53 6.80 4.60 17.33
CA LYS A 53 7.72 5.30 16.44
C LYS A 53 8.17 4.36 15.33
N PRO A 54 8.42 4.89 14.13
CA PRO A 54 9.05 4.10 13.07
C PRO A 54 10.34 3.45 13.54
N TYR A 55 10.64 2.26 13.03
CA TYR A 55 11.91 1.58 13.33
C TYR A 55 13.10 2.44 12.89
N ALA A 56 14.18 2.38 13.65
CA ALA A 56 15.36 3.19 13.35
C ALA A 56 16.06 2.68 12.08
N PRO A 57 16.38 3.57 11.13
CA PRO A 57 17.06 3.16 9.89
C PRO A 57 18.49 2.71 10.19
N VAL A 58 19.00 1.79 9.37
CA VAL A 58 20.35 1.25 9.47
C VAL A 58 21.29 1.97 8.51
N ALA A 59 22.34 2.60 9.03
CA ALA A 59 23.32 3.31 8.19
C ALA A 59 24.04 2.34 7.24
N LEU A 60 24.02 2.63 5.95
CA LEU A 60 24.75 1.87 4.94
C LEU A 60 26.23 2.24 5.00
N THR A 61 27.06 1.32 5.48
CA THR A 61 28.50 1.44 5.48
C THR A 61 29.09 0.81 4.21
N LYS A 62 30.34 1.18 3.85
CA LYS A 62 31.03 0.55 2.72
C LYS A 62 31.20 -0.97 2.87
N ALA A 63 31.26 -1.46 4.10
CA ALA A 63 31.33 -2.89 4.37
C ALA A 63 29.99 -3.59 4.12
N ALA A 64 28.87 -2.98 4.52
CA ALA A 64 27.52 -3.50 4.26
C ALA A 64 27.21 -3.61 2.76
N THR A 65 27.62 -2.62 1.97
CA THR A 65 27.40 -2.64 0.51
C THR A 65 28.25 -3.67 -0.24
N ALA A 66 29.20 -4.31 0.39
CA ALA A 66 30.03 -5.36 -0.23
C ALA A 66 29.45 -6.77 -0.11
N THR A 67 28.52 -7.01 0.83
CA THR A 67 27.98 -8.32 1.18
C THR A 67 26.52 -8.56 0.80
N GLY A 68 25.86 -7.59 0.15
CA GLY A 68 24.44 -7.61 -0.11
C GLY A 68 23.62 -7.02 1.05
N PHE A 69 22.31 -7.29 1.08
CA PHE A 69 21.48 -6.87 2.21
C PHE A 69 21.97 -7.52 3.51
N PRO A 70 21.95 -6.78 4.63
CA PRO A 70 22.21 -7.40 5.93
C PRO A 70 21.20 -8.56 6.15
N PRO A 71 21.59 -9.61 6.91
CA PRO A 71 20.68 -10.72 7.22
C PRO A 71 19.63 -10.31 8.25
N VAL A 72 18.80 -9.32 7.92
CA VAL A 72 17.84 -8.69 8.84
C VAL A 72 16.40 -9.02 8.53
N SER A 73 16.12 -9.63 7.40
CA SER A 73 14.77 -9.94 6.98
C SER A 73 14.67 -11.39 6.55
N SER A 74 13.66 -12.04 7.04
CA SER A 74 13.24 -13.34 6.58
C SER A 74 11.74 -13.25 6.31
N PRO A 75 11.26 -13.70 5.14
CA PRO A 75 9.83 -13.86 4.96
C PRO A 75 9.26 -14.96 5.87
N GLU A 76 10.10 -15.68 6.62
CA GLU A 76 9.67 -16.64 7.63
C GLU A 76 9.21 -15.92 8.91
N CYS A 77 8.20 -15.05 8.73
CA CYS A 77 7.66 -14.24 9.81
C CYS A 77 6.79 -15.03 10.78
N LEU A 78 6.17 -16.10 10.30
CA LEU A 78 5.36 -16.99 11.12
C LEU A 78 6.16 -18.23 11.50
N SER A 79 6.26 -18.51 12.78
CA SER A 79 6.84 -19.75 13.29
C SER A 79 5.75 -20.75 13.70
N ALA A 80 6.17 -21.97 13.98
CA ALA A 80 5.27 -23.01 14.49
C ALA A 80 4.53 -22.54 15.76
N PRO A 81 3.31 -23.05 16.02
CA PRO A 81 2.56 -22.71 17.21
C PRO A 81 3.35 -22.97 18.49
N GLN A 82 3.29 -22.04 19.41
CA GLN A 82 3.89 -22.11 20.74
C GLN A 82 2.86 -21.79 21.81
N THR A 83 3.20 -22.05 23.08
CA THR A 83 2.37 -21.71 24.22
C THR A 83 3.10 -20.68 25.09
N TYR A 84 2.44 -19.56 25.36
CA TYR A 84 2.90 -18.53 26.28
C TYR A 84 2.09 -18.55 27.57
N SER A 85 2.78 -18.65 28.69
CA SER A 85 2.18 -18.44 30.02
C SER A 85 2.52 -17.03 30.47
N LEU A 86 1.50 -16.22 30.71
CA LEU A 86 1.62 -14.83 31.10
C LEU A 86 1.19 -14.66 32.55
N GLN A 87 1.98 -13.92 33.31
CA GLN A 87 1.68 -13.56 34.68
C GLN A 87 2.16 -12.13 34.94
N GLY A 88 1.25 -11.29 35.39
CA GLY A 88 1.56 -9.93 35.79
C GLY A 88 2.22 -9.86 37.19
N ASP A 89 2.51 -8.64 37.62
CA ASP A 89 3.07 -8.37 38.95
C ASP A 89 2.10 -8.70 40.10
N SER A 90 0.81 -8.78 39.80
CA SER A 90 -0.21 -9.30 40.73
C SER A 90 -0.39 -10.80 40.55
N ALA A 91 -0.90 -11.47 41.60
CA ALA A 91 -1.15 -12.91 41.53
C ALA A 91 -2.18 -13.30 40.47
N LEU A 92 -3.11 -12.42 40.14
CA LEU A 92 -4.18 -12.59 39.17
C LEU A 92 -4.41 -11.26 38.40
N PRO A 93 -4.91 -11.31 37.13
CA PRO A 93 -5.12 -12.53 36.34
C PRO A 93 -3.83 -13.17 35.82
N THR A 94 -3.91 -14.44 35.50
CA THR A 94 -2.89 -15.17 34.74
C THR A 94 -3.48 -15.65 33.44
N ALA A 95 -2.66 -15.85 32.40
CA ALA A 95 -3.17 -16.32 31.12
C ALA A 95 -2.23 -17.34 30.46
N VAL A 96 -2.82 -18.22 29.66
CA VAL A 96 -2.10 -19.12 28.77
C VAL A 96 -2.64 -18.92 27.36
N TYR A 97 -1.77 -18.55 26.44
CA TYR A 97 -2.11 -18.40 25.03
C TYR A 97 -1.33 -19.41 24.20
N THR A 98 -1.99 -20.02 23.23
CA THR A 98 -1.38 -20.99 22.31
C THR A 98 -1.73 -20.61 20.87
N GLY A 99 -0.77 -20.65 19.98
CA GLY A 99 -0.98 -20.38 18.54
C GLY A 99 0.30 -20.07 17.80
N THR A 100 0.15 -19.78 16.52
CA THR A 100 1.24 -19.32 15.65
C THR A 100 1.92 -18.10 16.24
N VAL A 101 3.23 -18.03 16.15
CA VAL A 101 4.04 -16.93 16.66
C VAL A 101 4.57 -16.10 15.52
N PHE A 102 4.38 -14.79 15.60
CA PHE A 102 5.09 -13.84 14.78
C PHE A 102 6.53 -13.75 15.30
N ALA A 103 7.44 -14.33 14.54
CA ALA A 103 8.85 -14.42 14.88
C ALA A 103 9.64 -13.46 13.98
N PRO A 104 9.68 -12.17 14.32
CA PRO A 104 10.49 -11.23 13.59
C PRO A 104 11.97 -11.57 13.70
N SER A 105 12.78 -11.08 12.77
CA SER A 105 14.24 -11.22 12.88
C SER A 105 14.74 -10.60 14.20
N VAL A 106 15.88 -11.07 14.67
CA VAL A 106 16.47 -10.75 15.98
C VAL A 106 16.62 -9.25 16.28
N THR A 107 16.44 -8.37 15.29
CA THR A 107 16.70 -6.94 15.40
C THR A 107 15.49 -6.05 15.19
N ASN A 108 14.46 -6.53 14.47
CA ASN A 108 13.28 -5.74 14.11
C ASN A 108 12.01 -6.58 14.23
N LEU A 109 10.90 -5.93 14.59
CA LEU A 109 9.57 -6.54 14.75
C LEU A 109 8.76 -6.58 13.44
N ILE A 110 9.45 -6.52 12.30
CA ILE A 110 8.91 -6.46 10.95
C ILE A 110 9.50 -7.58 10.12
N CYS A 111 8.78 -7.97 9.10
CA CYS A 111 9.12 -9.08 8.22
C CYS A 111 9.25 -8.60 6.78
N ASP A 112 10.27 -7.83 6.50
CA ASP A 112 10.48 -7.26 5.18
C ASP A 112 10.87 -8.29 4.14
N TYR A 113 10.27 -8.17 2.97
CA TYR A 113 10.65 -8.90 1.78
C TYR A 113 11.84 -8.24 1.09
N LEU A 114 12.97 -8.94 1.00
CA LEU A 114 14.06 -8.54 0.11
C LEU A 114 13.64 -8.73 -1.36
N PRO A 115 14.26 -8.01 -2.32
CA PRO A 115 13.86 -8.07 -3.72
C PRO A 115 13.67 -9.48 -4.28
N SER A 116 14.63 -10.37 -4.11
CA SER A 116 14.53 -11.75 -4.61
C SER A 116 13.44 -12.58 -3.90
N GLN A 117 13.18 -12.28 -2.63
CA GLN A 117 12.14 -12.97 -1.86
C GLN A 117 10.74 -12.54 -2.34
N LEU A 118 10.51 -11.24 -2.54
CA LEU A 118 9.24 -10.75 -3.07
C LEU A 118 9.02 -11.20 -4.52
N GLN A 119 10.05 -11.14 -5.37
CA GLN A 119 9.99 -11.68 -6.72
C GLN A 119 9.55 -13.15 -6.74
N ASN A 120 10.08 -13.96 -5.83
CA ASN A 120 9.69 -15.37 -5.72
C ASN A 120 8.25 -15.51 -5.17
N ALA A 121 7.88 -14.76 -4.15
CA ALA A 121 6.53 -14.77 -3.56
C ALA A 121 5.45 -14.37 -4.56
N LEU A 122 5.78 -13.51 -5.52
CA LEU A 122 4.90 -13.07 -6.61
C LEU A 122 4.99 -13.95 -7.89
N GLY A 123 5.74 -15.06 -7.86
CA GLY A 123 5.90 -15.96 -9.00
C GLY A 123 6.73 -15.40 -10.17
N LEU A 124 7.52 -14.33 -9.94
CA LEU A 124 8.30 -13.67 -10.99
C LEU A 124 9.54 -14.46 -11.42
N THR A 125 10.00 -15.43 -10.63
CA THR A 125 11.13 -16.29 -10.99
C THR A 125 10.88 -17.00 -12.33
N ASP A 126 9.69 -17.55 -12.54
CA ASP A 126 9.31 -18.24 -13.78
C ASP A 126 9.11 -17.24 -14.94
N VAL A 127 8.64 -16.03 -14.63
CA VAL A 127 8.49 -14.93 -15.61
C VAL A 127 9.85 -14.53 -16.17
N TYR A 128 10.84 -14.35 -15.31
CA TYR A 128 12.21 -14.01 -15.74
C TYR A 128 12.89 -15.17 -16.45
N ALA A 129 12.64 -16.40 -16.03
CA ALA A 129 13.12 -17.59 -16.74
C ALA A 129 12.54 -17.72 -18.16
N ALA A 130 11.32 -17.20 -18.38
CA ALA A 130 10.69 -17.10 -19.69
C ALA A 130 11.25 -15.93 -20.55
N GLY A 131 12.19 -15.14 -20.01
CA GLY A 131 12.83 -14.02 -20.70
C GLY A 131 12.07 -12.70 -20.66
N LEU A 132 11.03 -12.62 -19.83
CA LEU A 132 10.18 -11.43 -19.66
C LEU A 132 10.61 -10.65 -18.40
N ASN A 133 10.83 -9.36 -18.53
CA ASN A 133 11.28 -8.53 -17.40
C ASN A 133 10.95 -7.03 -17.57
N GLY A 134 10.00 -6.70 -18.44
CA GLY A 134 9.63 -5.32 -18.79
C GLY A 134 10.46 -4.70 -19.93
N LYS A 135 11.30 -5.49 -20.61
CA LYS A 135 12.16 -5.00 -21.68
C LYS A 135 11.36 -4.33 -22.80
N GLY A 136 11.82 -3.16 -23.20
CA GLY A 136 11.19 -2.35 -24.25
C GLY A 136 10.01 -1.50 -23.75
N GLN A 137 9.61 -1.67 -22.48
CA GLN A 137 8.58 -0.85 -21.84
C GLN A 137 9.19 0.34 -21.10
N THR A 138 8.35 1.34 -20.84
CA THR A 138 8.69 2.48 -19.98
C THR A 138 7.63 2.60 -18.88
N ILE A 139 8.04 2.50 -17.64
CA ILE A 139 7.23 2.82 -16.46
C ILE A 139 7.39 4.31 -16.19
N VAL A 140 6.27 4.99 -15.97
CA VAL A 140 6.25 6.39 -15.54
C VAL A 140 5.84 6.45 -14.08
N LEU A 141 6.60 7.18 -13.26
CA LEU A 141 6.29 7.45 -11.85
C LEU A 141 5.95 8.93 -11.72
N VAL A 142 4.83 9.25 -11.09
CA VAL A 142 4.37 10.64 -10.91
C VAL A 142 4.57 11.05 -9.47
N GLU A 143 5.44 12.04 -9.26
CA GLU A 143 5.97 12.41 -7.96
C GLU A 143 5.97 13.93 -7.77
N ALA A 144 6.27 14.41 -6.56
CA ALA A 144 6.35 15.83 -6.29
C ALA A 144 7.72 16.30 -5.77
N PHE A 145 8.04 17.58 -5.96
CA PHE A 145 9.18 18.33 -5.44
C PHE A 145 10.56 17.87 -5.91
N GLY A 146 10.76 16.59 -6.17
CA GLY A 146 12.06 16.01 -6.49
C GLY A 146 12.87 15.60 -5.25
N TYR A 147 13.85 14.75 -5.51
CA TYR A 147 14.74 14.19 -4.50
C TYR A 147 16.18 14.12 -5.06
N PRO A 148 17.11 14.97 -4.59
CA PRO A 148 18.40 15.15 -5.23
C PRO A 148 19.31 13.91 -5.28
N THR A 149 19.13 12.96 -4.37
CA THR A 149 19.92 11.72 -4.30
C THR A 149 19.19 10.49 -4.83
N LEU A 150 18.03 10.64 -5.46
CA LEU A 150 17.16 9.56 -5.90
C LEU A 150 17.90 8.49 -6.72
N GLU A 151 18.57 8.87 -7.83
CA GLU A 151 19.32 7.91 -8.66
C GLU A 151 20.46 7.23 -7.90
N LYS A 152 21.15 7.97 -7.03
CA LYS A 152 22.25 7.43 -6.22
C LYS A 152 21.76 6.41 -5.22
N ASP A 153 20.63 6.69 -4.56
CA ASP A 153 20.07 5.83 -3.53
C ASP A 153 19.44 4.58 -4.15
N ALA A 154 18.71 4.73 -5.25
CA ALA A 154 18.20 3.61 -6.02
C ALA A 154 19.32 2.69 -6.53
N ASN A 155 20.41 3.25 -7.05
CA ASN A 155 21.56 2.45 -7.50
C ASN A 155 22.29 1.76 -6.34
N ALA A 156 22.29 2.32 -5.14
CA ALA A 156 22.80 1.64 -3.95
C ALA A 156 21.92 0.44 -3.58
N PHE A 157 20.58 0.60 -3.61
CA PHE A 157 19.62 -0.46 -3.41
C PHE A 157 19.77 -1.58 -4.46
N PHE A 158 19.80 -1.24 -5.76
CA PHE A 158 19.92 -2.23 -6.83
C PHE A 158 21.24 -2.99 -6.78
N LYS A 159 22.32 -2.33 -6.37
CA LYS A 159 23.59 -3.02 -6.14
C LYS A 159 23.49 -4.05 -5.01
N LEU A 160 22.79 -3.74 -3.89
CA LEU A 160 22.54 -4.67 -2.80
C LEU A 160 21.69 -5.85 -3.27
N ALA A 161 20.71 -5.58 -4.14
CA ALA A 161 19.77 -6.56 -4.68
C ALA A 161 20.34 -7.41 -5.84
N GLY A 162 21.49 -7.02 -6.40
CA GLY A 162 22.01 -7.67 -7.62
C GLY A 162 21.20 -7.35 -8.88
N LEU A 163 20.45 -6.25 -8.88
CA LEU A 163 19.63 -5.79 -9.99
C LEU A 163 20.40 -4.87 -10.96
N PRO A 164 19.92 -4.71 -12.21
CA PRO A 164 20.50 -3.76 -13.15
C PRO A 164 20.52 -2.33 -12.60
N LEU A 165 21.62 -1.62 -12.79
CA LEU A 165 21.74 -0.24 -12.33
C LEU A 165 21.07 0.74 -13.30
N LEU A 166 20.56 1.83 -12.74
CA LEU A 166 20.05 2.96 -13.51
C LEU A 166 21.21 3.73 -14.17
N ASN A 167 20.96 4.20 -15.37
CA ASN A 167 21.85 5.04 -16.14
C ASN A 167 21.04 5.84 -17.18
N LYS A 168 21.68 6.71 -17.92
CA LYS A 168 21.02 7.59 -18.90
C LYS A 168 20.25 6.86 -20.03
N SER A 169 20.43 5.55 -20.21
CA SER A 169 19.72 4.79 -21.25
C SER A 169 18.40 4.20 -20.76
N ASN A 170 18.26 4.03 -19.44
CA ASN A 170 17.08 3.39 -18.83
C ASN A 170 16.41 4.24 -17.73
N PHE A 171 16.92 5.44 -17.44
CA PHE A 171 16.38 6.32 -16.40
C PHE A 171 16.44 7.78 -16.80
N SER A 172 15.36 8.52 -16.51
CA SER A 172 15.32 9.98 -16.65
C SER A 172 14.32 10.60 -15.66
N ILE A 173 14.55 11.87 -15.33
CA ILE A 173 13.64 12.70 -14.55
C ILE A 173 13.22 13.88 -15.41
N VAL A 174 11.91 14.12 -15.50
CA VAL A 174 11.34 15.26 -16.22
C VAL A 174 10.55 16.16 -15.28
N TYR A 175 10.53 17.43 -15.58
CA TYR A 175 9.91 18.47 -14.78
C TYR A 175 8.98 19.29 -15.70
N PRO A 176 7.70 18.93 -15.86
CA PRO A 176 6.77 19.59 -16.78
C PRO A 176 6.68 21.10 -16.58
N GLU A 177 6.69 21.55 -15.35
CA GLU A 177 6.55 22.95 -14.96
C GLU A 177 7.88 23.59 -14.53
N GLY A 178 9.01 22.92 -14.82
CA GLY A 178 10.33 23.31 -14.37
C GLY A 178 10.72 22.70 -13.03
N LYS A 179 12.00 22.80 -12.70
CA LYS A 179 12.49 22.22 -11.44
C LYS A 179 11.90 22.95 -10.23
N PRO A 180 11.43 22.22 -9.21
CA PRO A 180 10.93 22.81 -7.99
C PRO A 180 11.94 23.77 -7.34
N ALA A 181 11.44 24.88 -6.81
CA ALA A 181 12.27 25.92 -6.20
C ALA A 181 13.03 25.44 -4.96
N SER A 182 12.49 24.44 -4.26
CA SER A 182 13.09 23.84 -3.06
C SER A 182 13.22 22.33 -3.19
N PRO A 183 14.40 21.80 -3.52
CA PRO A 183 14.62 20.35 -3.57
C PRO A 183 14.48 19.66 -2.20
N ASN A 184 14.51 20.44 -1.11
CA ASN A 184 14.30 19.91 0.24
C ASN A 184 12.81 19.83 0.63
N ALA A 185 11.89 20.38 -0.16
CA ALA A 185 10.46 20.30 0.13
C ALA A 185 9.99 18.84 0.18
N GLY A 186 10.48 17.98 -0.72
CA GLY A 186 10.19 16.56 -0.71
C GLY A 186 10.59 15.86 0.60
N ILE A 187 11.70 16.26 1.23
CA ILE A 187 12.14 15.70 2.52
C ILE A 187 11.18 16.12 3.65
N LEU A 188 10.73 17.36 3.63
CA LEU A 188 9.84 17.90 4.68
C LEU A 188 8.42 17.36 4.61
N THR A 189 8.00 16.92 3.44
CA THR A 189 6.64 16.45 3.15
C THR A 189 6.52 14.93 3.00
N GLY A 190 7.65 14.20 3.03
CA GLY A 190 7.69 12.74 2.88
C GLY A 190 7.82 12.26 1.43
N TRP A 191 7.73 13.13 0.43
CA TRP A 191 7.84 12.74 -0.99
C TRP A 191 9.18 12.11 -1.38
N ASN A 192 10.25 12.34 -0.63
CA ASN A 192 11.51 11.66 -0.85
C ASN A 192 11.45 10.15 -0.52
N LEU A 193 10.66 9.76 0.48
CA LEU A 193 10.41 8.35 0.82
C LEU A 193 9.55 7.70 -0.26
N GLU A 194 8.49 8.38 -0.68
CA GLU A 194 7.60 7.93 -1.76
C GLU A 194 8.39 7.67 -3.06
N MET A 195 9.15 8.66 -3.52
CA MET A 195 9.98 8.52 -4.72
C MET A 195 10.99 7.37 -4.63
N ALA A 196 11.57 7.15 -3.45
CA ALA A 196 12.50 6.06 -3.22
C ALA A 196 11.79 4.70 -3.29
N LEU A 197 10.62 4.58 -2.68
CA LEU A 197 9.78 3.39 -2.70
C LEU A 197 9.36 3.01 -4.11
N ASP A 198 8.72 3.95 -4.82
CA ASP A 198 8.19 3.75 -6.16
C ASP A 198 9.27 3.34 -7.16
N LEU A 199 10.39 4.07 -7.17
CA LEU A 199 11.50 3.79 -8.08
C LEU A 199 12.17 2.45 -7.79
N GLN A 200 12.44 2.15 -6.52
CA GLN A 200 13.17 0.94 -6.16
C GLN A 200 12.33 -0.31 -6.38
N TRP A 201 11.03 -0.25 -6.13
CA TRP A 201 10.18 -1.42 -6.22
C TRP A 201 9.56 -1.63 -7.59
N SER A 202 9.24 -0.58 -8.36
CA SER A 202 8.87 -0.77 -9.77
C SER A 202 10.00 -1.41 -10.59
N HIS A 203 11.25 -0.96 -10.38
CA HIS A 203 12.42 -1.57 -11.03
C HIS A 203 12.74 -2.98 -10.51
N THR A 204 12.44 -3.26 -9.26
CA THR A 204 12.56 -4.62 -8.70
C THR A 204 11.64 -5.60 -9.42
N ILE A 205 10.42 -5.19 -9.75
CA ILE A 205 9.45 -6.04 -10.46
C ILE A 205 9.75 -6.14 -11.95
N ALA A 206 10.10 -5.02 -12.60
CA ALA A 206 10.36 -4.98 -14.04
C ALA A 206 11.76 -4.43 -14.35
N PRO A 207 12.84 -5.20 -14.03
CA PRO A 207 14.22 -4.69 -14.10
C PRO A 207 14.73 -4.42 -15.51
N GLY A 208 14.03 -4.83 -16.54
CA GLY A 208 14.33 -4.52 -17.94
C GLY A 208 13.61 -3.29 -18.48
N ALA A 209 12.64 -2.73 -17.75
CA ALA A 209 11.93 -1.54 -18.16
C ALA A 209 12.78 -0.27 -18.02
N LYS A 210 12.49 0.73 -18.84
CA LYS A 210 12.95 2.10 -18.61
C LYS A 210 12.05 2.75 -17.56
N ILE A 211 12.59 3.68 -16.77
CA ILE A 211 11.81 4.45 -15.82
C ILE A 211 11.95 5.94 -16.12
N VAL A 212 10.82 6.62 -16.15
CA VAL A 212 10.72 8.08 -16.24
C VAL A 212 10.01 8.57 -14.99
N VAL A 213 10.69 9.39 -14.19
CA VAL A 213 10.07 10.08 -13.06
C VAL A 213 9.59 11.43 -13.54
N VAL A 214 8.30 11.67 -13.48
CA VAL A 214 7.66 12.95 -13.78
C VAL A 214 7.42 13.67 -12.47
N VAL A 215 8.08 14.79 -12.27
CA VAL A 215 8.07 15.51 -11.00
C VAL A 215 7.18 16.76 -11.13
N ALA A 216 6.06 16.74 -10.45
CA ALA A 216 5.17 17.88 -10.26
C ALA A 216 5.88 19.00 -9.47
N ALA A 217 5.54 20.25 -9.72
CA ALA A 217 6.22 21.41 -9.11
C ALA A 217 5.94 21.50 -7.60
N GLY A 218 4.80 21.06 -7.17
CA GLY A 218 4.33 21.04 -5.78
C GLY A 218 3.44 19.83 -5.52
N GLN A 219 2.63 19.91 -4.48
CA GLN A 219 1.67 18.87 -4.11
C GLN A 219 0.21 19.34 -4.25
N ASP A 220 -0.04 20.44 -4.95
CA ASP A 220 -1.40 20.85 -5.27
C ASP A 220 -1.93 19.93 -6.38
N SER A 221 -3.21 19.57 -6.35
CA SER A 221 -3.84 18.62 -7.30
C SER A 221 -3.62 19.02 -8.76
N GLU A 222 -3.63 20.32 -9.07
CA GLU A 222 -3.34 20.85 -10.40
C GLU A 222 -1.95 20.46 -10.90
N ASP A 223 -0.93 20.48 -10.04
CA ASP A 223 0.45 20.13 -10.40
C ASP A 223 0.52 18.67 -10.89
N PHE A 224 -0.24 17.78 -10.25
CA PHE A 224 -0.32 16.36 -10.63
C PHE A 224 -1.19 16.12 -11.86
N GLN A 225 -2.31 16.81 -12.00
CA GLN A 225 -3.15 16.77 -13.21
C GLN A 225 -2.32 17.23 -14.42
N ASN A 226 -1.52 18.29 -14.28
CA ASN A 226 -0.59 18.76 -15.31
C ASN A 226 0.50 17.71 -15.62
N ALA A 227 1.00 17.00 -14.61
CA ALA A 227 1.96 15.92 -14.81
C ALA A 227 1.36 14.76 -15.61
N ILE A 228 0.12 14.34 -15.32
CA ILE A 228 -0.61 13.30 -16.08
C ILE A 228 -0.87 13.75 -17.52
N ALA A 229 -1.32 15.00 -17.72
CA ALA A 229 -1.51 15.56 -19.05
C ALA A 229 -0.20 15.60 -19.85
N TYR A 230 0.92 15.95 -19.20
CA TYR A 230 2.25 15.94 -19.82
C TYR A 230 2.68 14.53 -20.26
N ILE A 231 2.40 13.49 -19.44
CA ILE A 231 2.66 12.09 -19.79
C ILE A 231 1.89 11.72 -21.05
N ALA A 232 0.61 12.08 -21.10
CA ALA A 232 -0.25 11.81 -22.23
C ALA A 232 0.22 12.54 -23.51
N ASP A 233 0.56 13.80 -23.41
CA ASP A 233 0.97 14.62 -24.56
C ASP A 233 2.31 14.19 -25.15
N ASN A 234 3.23 13.73 -24.31
CA ASN A 234 4.54 13.30 -24.74
C ASN A 234 4.67 11.78 -24.91
N GLN A 235 3.62 11.01 -24.65
CA GLN A 235 3.59 9.55 -24.74
C GLN A 235 4.80 8.91 -24.05
N LEU A 236 5.06 9.29 -22.80
CA LEU A 236 6.28 8.94 -22.09
C LEU A 236 6.39 7.44 -21.79
N GLY A 237 5.26 6.73 -21.68
CA GLY A 237 5.19 5.30 -21.42
C GLY A 237 3.75 4.79 -21.58
N ASN A 238 3.57 3.47 -21.45
CA ASN A 238 2.26 2.82 -21.58
C ASN A 238 1.60 2.52 -20.23
N GLN A 239 2.28 2.77 -19.14
CA GLN A 239 1.79 2.60 -17.77
C GLN A 239 2.41 3.65 -16.85
N ALA A 240 1.59 4.24 -15.99
CA ALA A 240 1.98 5.22 -14.99
C ALA A 240 1.56 4.74 -13.60
N SER A 241 2.45 4.84 -12.62
CA SER A 241 2.19 4.62 -11.19
C SER A 241 2.03 5.95 -10.49
N ASN A 242 1.01 6.01 -9.65
CA ASN A 242 0.61 7.19 -8.92
C ASN A 242 0.31 6.77 -7.46
N SER A 243 1.25 7.06 -6.58
CA SER A 243 1.25 6.59 -5.20
C SER A 243 0.85 7.72 -4.25
N TYR A 244 -0.36 8.24 -4.44
CA TYR A 244 -0.88 9.37 -3.67
C TYR A 244 -2.40 9.43 -3.72
N GLU A 245 -2.98 10.15 -2.78
CA GLU A 245 -4.39 10.54 -2.80
C GLU A 245 -4.56 12.01 -2.39
N GLU A 246 -5.67 12.59 -2.76
CA GLU A 246 -6.10 13.91 -2.32
C GLU A 246 -6.94 13.80 -1.06
N ASP A 247 -8.10 13.15 -1.18
CA ASP A 247 -9.07 12.91 -0.12
C ASP A 247 -10.11 11.89 -0.65
N THR A 248 -11.13 11.61 0.13
CA THR A 248 -12.25 10.79 -0.35
C THR A 248 -13.16 11.57 -1.30
N ASP A 249 -13.94 10.86 -2.10
CA ASP A 249 -14.89 11.42 -3.04
C ASP A 249 -16.03 12.22 -2.37
N ILE A 250 -16.25 12.03 -1.08
CA ILE A 250 -17.16 12.87 -0.27
C ILE A 250 -16.58 14.28 -0.08
N VAL A 251 -15.27 14.39 0.12
CA VAL A 251 -14.59 15.63 0.49
C VAL A 251 -14.11 16.40 -0.74
N ALA A 252 -13.53 15.71 -1.72
CA ALA A 252 -12.99 16.33 -2.93
C ALA A 252 -14.05 17.09 -3.74
N GLY A 253 -15.26 16.60 -3.76
CA GLY A 253 -16.38 17.24 -4.47
C GLY A 253 -16.37 17.04 -5.98
N PRO A 254 -17.49 17.37 -6.66
CA PRO A 254 -17.69 17.01 -8.07
C PRO A 254 -16.74 17.68 -9.06
N LEU A 255 -16.36 18.93 -8.83
CA LEU A 255 -15.51 19.68 -9.77
C LEU A 255 -14.09 19.13 -9.78
N GLU A 256 -13.54 18.84 -8.59
CA GLU A 256 -12.20 18.29 -8.46
C GLU A 256 -12.14 16.88 -9.07
N GLN A 257 -13.11 16.04 -8.76
CA GLN A 257 -13.18 14.70 -9.34
C GLN A 257 -13.30 14.73 -10.87
N THR A 258 -14.08 15.67 -11.43
CA THR A 258 -14.17 15.85 -12.89
C THR A 258 -12.83 16.26 -13.48
N SER A 259 -12.10 17.17 -12.85
CA SER A 259 -10.79 17.62 -13.31
C SER A 259 -9.76 16.48 -13.33
N TRP A 260 -9.74 15.66 -12.29
CA TRP A 260 -8.91 14.46 -12.26
C TRP A 260 -9.28 13.46 -13.35
N ASP A 261 -10.57 13.18 -13.49
CA ASP A 261 -11.05 12.19 -14.46
C ASP A 261 -10.72 12.61 -15.91
N GLU A 262 -10.86 13.89 -16.26
CA GLU A 262 -10.51 14.41 -17.59
C GLU A 262 -9.02 14.23 -17.90
N ALA A 263 -8.11 14.50 -16.95
CA ALA A 263 -6.68 14.29 -17.15
C ALA A 263 -6.36 12.80 -17.36
N ILE A 264 -7.00 11.92 -16.57
CA ILE A 264 -6.79 10.47 -16.63
C ILE A 264 -7.40 9.90 -17.92
N GLU A 265 -8.61 10.35 -18.31
CA GLU A 265 -9.29 9.91 -19.55
C GLU A 265 -8.42 10.18 -20.78
N VAL A 266 -7.82 11.37 -20.88
CA VAL A 266 -6.92 11.73 -21.99
C VAL A 266 -5.73 10.77 -22.08
N ALA A 267 -5.11 10.44 -20.95
CA ALA A 267 -3.99 9.49 -20.90
C ALA A 267 -4.44 8.08 -21.31
N THR A 268 -5.58 7.65 -20.78
CA THR A 268 -6.15 6.32 -21.05
C THR A 268 -6.57 6.19 -22.50
N ALA A 269 -7.16 7.23 -23.10
CA ALA A 269 -7.52 7.26 -24.53
C ALA A 269 -6.29 7.14 -25.45
N LYS A 270 -5.10 7.52 -24.96
CA LYS A 270 -3.82 7.31 -25.67
C LYS A 270 -3.19 5.94 -25.39
N GLY A 271 -3.90 5.04 -24.71
CA GLY A 271 -3.45 3.67 -24.43
C GLY A 271 -2.52 3.57 -23.21
N ILE A 272 -2.54 4.54 -22.31
CA ILE A 272 -1.74 4.53 -21.09
C ILE A 272 -2.60 4.00 -19.94
N SER A 273 -2.14 2.97 -19.22
CA SER A 273 -2.76 2.57 -17.95
C SER A 273 -2.28 3.51 -16.85
N VAL A 274 -3.21 4.27 -16.26
CA VAL A 274 -2.92 5.17 -15.13
C VAL A 274 -3.37 4.46 -13.86
N ASN A 275 -2.40 3.97 -13.07
CA ASN A 275 -2.64 3.15 -11.90
C ASN A 275 -2.47 4.03 -10.64
N PHE A 276 -3.42 3.94 -9.72
CA PHE A 276 -3.42 4.71 -8.49
C PHE A 276 -3.53 3.82 -7.27
N SER A 277 -2.76 4.12 -6.24
CA SER A 277 -3.01 3.65 -4.88
C SER A 277 -4.39 4.07 -4.37
N THR A 278 -5.02 3.23 -3.53
CA THR A 278 -6.42 3.44 -3.09
C THR A 278 -6.58 4.03 -1.71
N GLY A 279 -5.49 4.31 -1.01
CA GLY A 279 -5.50 4.78 0.38
C GLY A 279 -5.00 3.73 1.36
N ASP A 280 -4.63 4.18 2.56
CA ASP A 280 -3.94 3.38 3.59
C ASP A 280 -4.70 3.31 4.91
N SER A 281 -5.92 3.81 4.94
CA SER A 281 -6.74 3.90 6.17
C SER A 281 -7.90 2.91 6.18
N GLY A 282 -7.92 1.92 5.27
CA GLY A 282 -9.02 0.98 5.10
C GLY A 282 -10.28 1.67 4.60
N ASP A 283 -11.45 1.33 5.17
CA ASP A 283 -12.73 1.96 4.82
C ASP A 283 -12.82 3.39 5.38
N GLU A 284 -12.46 4.37 4.58
CA GLU A 284 -12.58 5.78 4.94
C GLU A 284 -14.04 6.28 5.00
N GLY A 285 -14.98 5.52 4.46
CA GLY A 285 -16.43 5.72 4.59
C GLY A 285 -17.01 5.19 5.90
N LEU A 286 -16.19 4.57 6.75
CA LEU A 286 -16.62 3.97 8.00
C LEU A 286 -17.32 4.97 8.91
N GLY A 287 -18.55 4.62 9.32
CA GLY A 287 -19.37 5.49 10.16
C GLY A 287 -20.08 6.63 9.40
N THR A 288 -19.91 6.73 8.08
CA THR A 288 -20.70 7.62 7.22
C THR A 288 -21.91 6.87 6.64
N PRO A 289 -23.01 7.56 6.30
CA PRO A 289 -24.17 6.93 5.65
C PRO A 289 -23.93 6.60 4.17
N VAL A 290 -22.80 6.97 3.62
CA VAL A 290 -22.40 6.77 2.22
C VAL A 290 -20.98 6.24 2.21
N GLY A 291 -20.67 5.36 1.25
CA GLY A 291 -19.32 4.90 1.02
C GLY A 291 -18.40 6.06 0.64
N ALA A 292 -17.11 5.89 0.85
CA ALA A 292 -16.08 6.82 0.42
C ALA A 292 -14.97 6.03 -0.28
N ALA A 293 -14.58 6.52 -1.44
CA ALA A 293 -13.46 5.97 -2.19
C ALA A 293 -12.42 7.06 -2.43
N GLY A 294 -11.15 6.71 -2.41
CA GLY A 294 -10.05 7.67 -2.53
C GLY A 294 -10.00 8.34 -3.92
N VAL A 295 -9.76 9.63 -3.96
CA VAL A 295 -9.54 10.42 -5.18
C VAL A 295 -8.03 10.58 -5.38
N PRO A 296 -7.49 10.31 -6.57
CA PRO A 296 -8.16 10.10 -7.86
C PRO A 296 -8.40 8.64 -8.26
N SER A 297 -8.08 7.65 -7.40
CA SER A 297 -8.20 6.22 -7.73
C SER A 297 -9.63 5.79 -8.13
N VAL A 298 -10.63 6.51 -7.66
CA VAL A 298 -12.05 6.28 -7.93
C VAL A 298 -12.49 6.63 -9.36
N SER A 299 -11.66 7.32 -10.16
CA SER A 299 -11.97 7.61 -11.57
C SER A 299 -12.26 6.32 -12.34
N PRO A 300 -13.31 6.28 -13.21
CA PRO A 300 -13.57 5.15 -14.08
C PRO A 300 -12.49 4.92 -15.14
N HIS A 301 -11.61 5.89 -15.39
CA HIS A 301 -10.48 5.80 -16.30
C HIS A 301 -9.17 5.40 -15.59
N ALA A 302 -9.13 5.39 -14.27
CA ALA A 302 -8.02 4.89 -13.47
C ALA A 302 -8.08 3.37 -13.26
N THR A 303 -6.93 2.78 -12.93
CA THR A 303 -6.86 1.45 -12.32
C THR A 303 -6.54 1.63 -10.85
N ALA A 304 -7.45 1.24 -9.98
CA ALA A 304 -7.35 1.36 -8.53
C ALA A 304 -6.62 0.15 -7.94
N VAL A 305 -5.49 0.37 -7.29
CA VAL A 305 -4.61 -0.66 -6.73
C VAL A 305 -4.69 -0.64 -5.22
N GLY A 306 -5.33 -1.65 -4.65
CA GLY A 306 -5.47 -1.86 -3.21
C GLY A 306 -4.31 -2.63 -2.58
N GLY A 307 -4.45 -2.97 -1.29
CA GLY A 307 -3.40 -3.56 -0.48
C GLY A 307 -3.62 -5.02 -0.10
N THR A 308 -2.52 -5.79 -0.03
CA THR A 308 -2.47 -7.14 0.55
C THR A 308 -1.33 -7.26 1.54
N SER A 309 -1.47 -8.18 2.51
CA SER A 309 -0.36 -8.71 3.30
C SER A 309 0.08 -10.06 2.73
N ILE A 310 1.38 -10.34 2.73
CA ILE A 310 1.93 -11.61 2.28
C ILE A 310 2.72 -12.24 3.44
N LEU A 311 2.32 -13.44 3.86
CA LEU A 311 2.90 -14.16 4.97
C LEU A 311 3.35 -15.56 4.51
N ASN A 312 4.37 -16.12 5.13
CA ASN A 312 4.73 -17.52 4.91
C ASN A 312 3.78 -18.46 5.63
N ASP A 313 3.43 -19.54 4.96
CA ASP A 313 2.63 -20.62 5.53
C ASP A 313 3.51 -21.55 6.37
N VAL A 314 3.39 -21.46 7.70
CA VAL A 314 4.15 -22.29 8.65
C VAL A 314 3.90 -23.81 8.50
N ASN A 315 2.75 -24.17 7.92
CA ASN A 315 2.37 -25.58 7.71
C ASN A 315 2.83 -26.10 6.34
N ASN A 316 3.24 -25.22 5.44
CA ASN A 316 3.69 -25.54 4.10
C ASN A 316 4.87 -24.62 3.70
N PRO A 317 6.07 -24.90 4.21
CA PRO A 317 7.24 -24.08 3.92
C PRO A 317 7.45 -23.90 2.42
N GLY A 318 7.59 -22.65 1.99
CA GLY A 318 7.74 -22.25 0.59
C GLY A 318 6.43 -21.84 -0.09
N SER A 319 5.27 -21.93 0.59
CA SER A 319 4.05 -21.26 0.15
C SER A 319 3.79 -19.98 0.95
N THR A 320 3.04 -19.07 0.35
CA THR A 320 2.64 -17.81 0.97
C THR A 320 1.16 -17.82 1.32
N ILE A 321 0.82 -17.13 2.39
CA ILE A 321 -0.55 -16.75 2.74
C ILE A 321 -0.73 -15.31 2.28
N THR A 322 -1.69 -15.06 1.41
CA THR A 322 -2.07 -13.70 1.01
C THR A 322 -3.40 -13.36 1.65
N THR A 323 -3.45 -12.24 2.39
CA THR A 323 -4.68 -11.68 2.96
C THR A 323 -4.91 -10.28 2.37
N ALA A 324 -6.11 -9.72 2.54
CA ALA A 324 -6.25 -8.27 2.41
C ALA A 324 -5.26 -7.58 3.38
N TRP A 325 -4.80 -6.39 3.06
CA TRP A 325 -4.06 -5.59 4.02
C TRP A 325 -5.05 -4.98 5.00
N GLY A 326 -4.84 -5.21 6.26
CA GLY A 326 -5.63 -4.69 7.36
C GLY A 326 -5.07 -5.22 8.67
N ASP A 327 -4.33 -4.36 9.39
CA ASP A 327 -3.56 -4.74 10.55
C ASP A 327 -4.22 -4.29 11.82
N GLN A 328 -4.47 -5.27 12.69
CA GLN A 328 -5.06 -5.04 14.00
C GLN A 328 -4.12 -5.58 15.08
N PHE A 329 -4.12 -4.92 16.21
CA PHE A 329 -3.25 -5.28 17.31
C PHE A 329 -4.03 -5.35 18.63
N VAL A 330 -3.83 -6.44 19.34
CA VAL A 330 -4.45 -6.68 20.64
C VAL A 330 -3.38 -6.98 21.67
N VAL A 331 -3.32 -6.21 22.74
CA VAL A 331 -2.40 -6.38 23.85
C VAL A 331 -2.94 -7.42 24.82
N LEU A 332 -2.14 -8.43 25.11
CA LEU A 332 -2.43 -9.47 26.10
C LEU A 332 -1.84 -9.13 27.47
N MET A 333 -0.66 -8.54 27.46
CA MET A 333 0.08 -8.15 28.67
C MET A 333 0.98 -6.95 28.38
N ASP A 334 0.94 -5.96 29.25
CA ASP A 334 1.81 -4.77 29.17
C ASP A 334 1.96 -4.10 30.55
N TYR A 335 2.84 -3.10 30.64
CA TYR A 335 2.99 -2.27 31.82
C TYR A 335 1.87 -1.22 31.92
N LEU A 336 1.03 -1.34 32.94
CA LEU A 336 0.08 -0.32 33.30
C LEU A 336 0.76 0.72 34.22
N ILE A 337 0.73 1.98 33.82
CA ILE A 337 1.17 3.08 34.68
C ILE A 337 0.11 3.31 35.74
N VAL A 338 0.42 2.94 36.97
CA VAL A 338 -0.41 3.25 38.13
C VAL A 338 -0.15 4.68 38.56
N LEU A 339 -1.18 5.52 38.52
CA LEU A 339 -1.12 6.90 39.00
C LEU A 339 -1.07 6.93 40.53
N SER A 340 0.03 6.49 41.09
CA SER A 340 0.40 6.62 42.49
C SER A 340 1.36 7.79 42.69
N ASN A 341 1.64 8.16 43.90
CA ASN A 341 2.65 9.19 44.18
C ASN A 341 3.84 8.56 44.98
N PRO A 342 5.00 8.26 44.36
CA PRO A 342 5.34 8.48 42.93
C PRO A 342 4.60 7.48 41.99
N PRO A 343 4.47 7.81 40.71
CA PRO A 343 3.91 6.87 39.72
C PRO A 343 4.72 5.57 39.67
N SER A 344 4.03 4.45 39.59
CA SER A 344 4.64 3.12 39.43
C SER A 344 4.10 2.43 38.18
N ALA A 345 4.87 1.55 37.56
CA ALA A 345 4.42 0.68 36.49
C ALA A 345 4.24 -0.73 37.05
N ALA A 346 3.15 -1.38 36.72
CA ALA A 346 2.86 -2.77 37.07
C ALA A 346 2.60 -3.57 35.80
N LEU A 347 3.22 -4.73 35.67
CA LEU A 347 2.97 -5.66 34.59
C LEU A 347 1.58 -6.25 34.78
N THR A 348 0.71 -6.10 33.79
CA THR A 348 -0.69 -6.46 33.85
C THR A 348 -1.06 -7.39 32.71
N VAL A 349 -1.75 -8.49 33.03
CA VAL A 349 -2.45 -9.34 32.06
C VAL A 349 -3.86 -8.76 31.88
N TRP A 350 -4.22 -8.46 30.62
CA TRP A 350 -5.51 -7.85 30.30
C TRP A 350 -6.62 -8.91 30.18
N ASP A 351 -7.73 -8.69 30.87
CA ASP A 351 -8.95 -9.49 30.80
C ASP A 351 -10.19 -8.57 30.74
N PRO A 352 -10.90 -8.51 29.59
CA PRO A 352 -10.54 -9.13 28.30
C PRO A 352 -9.27 -8.55 27.68
N PRO A 353 -8.66 -9.24 26.69
CA PRO A 353 -7.54 -8.71 25.91
C PRO A 353 -7.82 -7.30 25.39
N LEU A 354 -6.83 -6.40 25.50
CA LEU A 354 -7.02 -4.98 25.22
C LEU A 354 -6.80 -4.70 23.72
N TYR A 355 -7.86 -4.31 23.03
CA TYR A 355 -7.75 -3.82 21.64
C TYR A 355 -6.94 -2.53 21.60
N ALA A 356 -5.81 -2.52 20.90
CA ALA A 356 -4.89 -1.40 20.83
C ALA A 356 -5.10 -0.51 19.59
N GLY A 357 -5.66 -1.06 18.51
CA GLY A 357 -6.02 -0.25 17.35
C GLY A 357 -5.90 -0.96 16.01
N PHE A 358 -6.29 -0.21 14.99
CA PHE A 358 -6.09 -0.49 13.58
C PHE A 358 -4.88 0.35 13.11
N PHE A 359 -3.91 -0.30 12.45
CA PHE A 359 -2.63 0.31 12.12
C PHE A 359 -2.47 0.64 10.63
N GLY A 360 -3.37 0.20 9.80
CA GLY A 360 -3.40 0.45 8.38
C GLY A 360 -4.20 -0.60 7.64
N GLY A 361 -4.64 -0.28 6.43
CA GLY A 361 -5.37 -1.17 5.57
C GLY A 361 -5.63 -0.56 4.21
N GLY A 362 -5.85 -1.41 3.20
CA GLY A 362 -6.08 -0.99 1.83
C GLY A 362 -7.38 -0.19 1.70
N GLY A 363 -7.31 0.96 1.04
CA GLY A 363 -8.49 1.76 0.72
C GLY A 363 -9.37 1.10 -0.35
N GLY A 364 -10.61 1.54 -0.43
CA GLY A 364 -11.58 1.05 -1.39
C GLY A 364 -12.95 1.67 -1.16
N GLY A 365 -13.96 1.16 -1.86
CA GLY A 365 -15.33 1.60 -1.64
C GLY A 365 -16.14 1.80 -2.92
N GLU A 366 -17.31 2.39 -2.76
CA GLU A 366 -18.22 2.74 -3.84
C GLU A 366 -18.24 4.25 -4.01
N SER A 367 -17.97 4.74 -5.22
CA SER A 367 -18.09 6.17 -5.53
C SER A 367 -19.51 6.66 -5.34
N ILE A 368 -19.65 7.82 -4.71
CA ILE A 368 -20.90 8.57 -4.65
C ILE A 368 -21.08 9.49 -5.86
N PHE A 369 -20.00 9.73 -6.60
CA PHE A 369 -19.98 10.68 -7.72
C PHE A 369 -19.98 9.96 -9.08
N PHE A 370 -19.05 9.04 -9.32
CA PHE A 370 -18.97 8.35 -10.61
C PHE A 370 -19.95 7.19 -10.70
N PRO A 371 -20.77 7.12 -11.75
CA PRO A 371 -21.62 5.96 -11.99
C PRO A 371 -20.75 4.73 -12.29
N LYS A 372 -21.31 3.56 -12.03
CA LYS A 372 -20.65 2.30 -12.32
C LYS A 372 -20.34 2.18 -13.81
N PRO A 373 -19.08 2.00 -14.22
CA PRO A 373 -18.72 1.79 -15.62
C PRO A 373 -19.24 0.44 -16.14
N SER A 374 -19.41 0.33 -17.44
CA SER A 374 -19.99 -0.87 -18.09
C SER A 374 -19.24 -2.16 -17.79
N TRP A 375 -17.92 -2.09 -17.64
CA TRP A 375 -17.10 -3.24 -17.31
C TRP A 375 -17.23 -3.73 -15.85
N GLN A 376 -17.86 -2.93 -14.98
CA GLN A 376 -18.27 -3.34 -13.62
C GLN A 376 -19.77 -3.71 -13.51
N ALA A 377 -20.48 -3.90 -14.61
CA ALA A 377 -21.93 -4.12 -14.59
C ALA A 377 -22.37 -5.31 -13.73
N SER A 378 -21.53 -6.32 -13.55
CA SER A 378 -21.78 -7.49 -12.71
C SER A 378 -21.61 -7.25 -11.20
N LEU A 379 -20.99 -6.13 -10.81
CA LEU A 379 -20.71 -5.83 -9.41
C LEU A 379 -21.92 -5.22 -8.70
N PRO A 380 -21.99 -5.30 -7.36
CA PRO A 380 -23.06 -4.65 -6.60
C PRO A 380 -22.96 -3.12 -6.66
N GLY A 381 -23.94 -2.42 -6.10
CA GLY A 381 -23.94 -0.96 -6.01
C GLY A 381 -24.32 -0.26 -7.30
N LYS A 382 -24.25 1.07 -7.31
CA LYS A 382 -24.58 1.95 -8.45
C LYS A 382 -23.37 2.76 -8.93
N GLY A 383 -22.44 3.06 -8.03
CA GLY A 383 -21.22 3.80 -8.29
C GLY A 383 -20.06 2.91 -8.75
N ARG A 384 -19.01 3.55 -9.20
CA ARG A 384 -17.70 2.94 -9.47
C ARG A 384 -17.20 2.25 -8.20
N GLN A 385 -16.81 0.99 -8.30
CA GLN A 385 -16.31 0.17 -7.19
C GLN A 385 -14.79 0.09 -7.22
N THR A 386 -14.12 0.30 -6.09
CA THR A 386 -12.65 0.15 -5.90
C THR A 386 -12.36 -0.82 -4.74
N PRO A 387 -11.17 -1.46 -4.72
CA PRO A 387 -10.13 -1.47 -5.75
C PRO A 387 -10.48 -2.35 -6.96
N ASP A 388 -9.66 -2.29 -8.02
CA ASP A 388 -9.74 -3.20 -9.16
C ASP A 388 -8.84 -4.43 -8.97
N VAL A 389 -7.67 -4.21 -8.41
CA VAL A 389 -6.61 -5.20 -8.18
C VAL A 389 -5.84 -4.78 -6.92
N SER A 390 -5.12 -5.70 -6.31
CA SER A 390 -4.27 -5.39 -5.15
C SER A 390 -2.88 -6.01 -5.28
N ALA A 391 -1.92 -5.46 -4.53
CA ALA A 391 -0.59 -6.04 -4.38
C ALA A 391 -0.08 -5.81 -2.95
N LEU A 392 1.15 -6.26 -2.62
CA LEU A 392 1.72 -6.07 -1.29
C LEU A 392 1.70 -4.59 -0.89
N ALA A 393 1.12 -4.31 0.28
CA ALA A 393 1.00 -2.97 0.87
C ALA A 393 1.31 -2.94 2.36
N ASP A 394 1.17 -4.06 3.05
CA ASP A 394 1.37 -4.17 4.49
C ASP A 394 2.82 -3.83 4.88
N ASP A 395 2.97 -2.89 5.78
CA ASP A 395 4.26 -2.41 6.28
C ASP A 395 4.91 -3.38 7.29
N ILE A 396 4.12 -4.22 7.95
CA ILE A 396 4.62 -5.28 8.84
C ILE A 396 5.25 -6.42 8.03
N THR A 397 4.69 -6.74 6.87
CA THR A 397 5.25 -7.66 5.88
C THR A 397 5.80 -6.93 4.66
N GLY A 398 6.26 -5.70 4.87
CA GLY A 398 6.65 -4.73 3.87
C GLY A 398 8.00 -4.97 3.22
N VAL A 399 8.66 -3.87 2.93
CA VAL A 399 9.89 -3.88 2.15
C VAL A 399 10.92 -2.87 2.67
N PRO A 400 12.24 -3.11 2.45
CA PRO A 400 13.25 -2.10 2.70
C PRO A 400 13.38 -1.11 1.53
N ILE A 401 13.83 0.11 1.84
CA ILE A 401 14.29 1.11 0.86
C ILE A 401 15.63 1.69 1.26
N VAL A 402 16.38 2.19 0.28
CA VAL A 402 17.59 3.00 0.53
C VAL A 402 17.28 4.46 0.33
N ILE A 403 17.63 5.27 1.33
CA ILE A 403 17.39 6.71 1.33
C ILE A 403 18.55 7.47 1.97
N THR A 404 18.77 8.73 1.57
CA THR A 404 19.80 9.61 2.14
C THR A 404 19.21 10.65 3.08
N PHE A 405 19.68 10.66 4.33
CA PHE A 405 19.46 11.74 5.29
C PHE A 405 20.84 12.31 5.70
N ASP A 406 20.94 13.62 5.85
CA ASP A 406 22.16 14.31 6.30
C ASP A 406 23.44 13.81 5.60
N LYS A 407 23.35 13.59 4.28
CA LYS A 407 24.45 13.10 3.41
C LYS A 407 24.87 11.64 3.66
N GLN A 408 24.21 10.93 4.58
CA GLN A 408 24.42 9.51 4.85
C GLN A 408 23.29 8.68 4.24
N GLN A 409 23.64 7.58 3.57
CA GLN A 409 22.65 6.59 3.09
C GLN A 409 22.26 5.65 4.23
N TYR A 410 20.98 5.37 4.31
CA TYR A 410 20.38 4.43 5.25
C TYR A 410 19.53 3.40 4.52
N LEU A 411 19.42 2.24 5.10
CA LEU A 411 18.42 1.23 4.79
C LEU A 411 17.29 1.40 5.79
N GLU A 412 16.11 1.75 5.31
CA GLU A 412 14.87 1.79 6.07
C GLU A 412 14.08 0.51 5.82
N PHE A 413 13.43 0.02 6.84
CA PHE A 413 12.66 -1.22 6.86
C PHE A 413 11.21 -0.93 7.20
N GLY A 414 10.31 -1.91 6.91
CA GLY A 414 8.90 -1.79 7.21
C GLY A 414 8.24 -0.68 6.42
N ILE A 415 8.52 -0.60 5.14
CA ILE A 415 7.87 0.36 4.26
C ILE A 415 6.77 -0.38 3.50
N GLY A 416 5.58 0.18 3.54
CA GLY A 416 4.38 -0.34 2.89
C GLY A 416 3.50 0.80 2.40
N GLY A 417 2.20 0.58 2.45
CA GLY A 417 1.17 1.44 1.88
C GLY A 417 0.70 0.93 0.53
N THR A 418 -0.45 1.36 0.09
CA THR A 418 -0.90 1.14 -1.29
C THR A 418 0.04 1.83 -2.29
N SER A 419 0.91 2.72 -1.81
CA SER A 419 2.08 3.24 -2.51
C SER A 419 3.09 2.17 -2.93
N LEU A 420 3.26 1.09 -2.17
CA LEU A 420 4.06 -0.05 -2.58
C LEU A 420 3.30 -0.92 -3.61
N ALA A 421 2.00 -1.08 -3.42
CA ALA A 421 1.17 -1.90 -4.29
C ALA A 421 1.09 -1.36 -5.73
N SER A 422 0.95 -0.05 -5.91
CA SER A 422 0.83 0.59 -7.21
C SER A 422 2.05 0.37 -8.13
N PRO A 423 3.30 0.62 -7.71
CA PRO A 423 4.48 0.35 -8.54
C PRO A 423 4.74 -1.15 -8.77
N ILE A 424 4.39 -2.03 -7.81
CA ILE A 424 4.44 -3.48 -8.02
C ILE A 424 3.49 -3.87 -9.15
N PHE A 425 2.22 -3.46 -9.09
CA PHE A 425 1.23 -3.74 -10.13
C PHE A 425 1.66 -3.14 -11.48
N THR A 426 2.13 -1.90 -11.48
CA THR A 426 2.61 -1.21 -12.70
C THR A 426 3.79 -1.96 -13.34
N GLY A 427 4.67 -2.55 -12.54
CA GLY A 427 5.73 -3.45 -13.01
C GLY A 427 5.19 -4.70 -13.70
N PHE A 428 4.18 -5.36 -13.13
CA PHE A 428 3.50 -6.49 -13.78
C PHE A 428 2.85 -6.09 -15.11
N TRP A 429 2.20 -4.92 -15.15
CA TRP A 429 1.57 -4.42 -16.38
C TRP A 429 2.60 -4.11 -17.47
N ALA A 430 3.78 -3.59 -17.10
CA ALA A 430 4.89 -3.43 -18.03
C ALA A 430 5.36 -4.77 -18.62
N ILE A 431 5.47 -5.82 -17.81
CA ILE A 431 5.82 -7.16 -18.29
C ILE A 431 4.73 -7.74 -19.19
N ALA A 432 3.45 -7.51 -18.87
CA ALA A 432 2.34 -7.93 -19.72
C ALA A 432 2.36 -7.22 -21.08
N ASN A 433 2.63 -5.90 -21.11
CA ASN A 433 2.83 -5.12 -22.34
C ASN A 433 4.04 -5.62 -23.15
N GLU A 434 5.15 -5.99 -22.50
CA GLU A 434 6.29 -6.63 -23.17
C GLU A 434 5.86 -7.90 -23.88
N LYS A 435 5.14 -8.79 -23.19
CA LYS A 435 4.67 -10.06 -23.75
C LYS A 435 3.66 -9.86 -24.88
N ALA A 436 2.77 -8.89 -24.74
CA ALA A 436 1.80 -8.55 -25.79
C ALA A 436 2.49 -8.02 -27.05
N GLY A 437 3.55 -7.22 -26.89
CA GLY A 437 4.22 -6.50 -27.98
C GLY A 437 3.53 -5.19 -28.37
N TRP A 438 2.48 -4.79 -27.65
CA TRP A 438 1.74 -3.52 -27.79
C TRP A 438 1.22 -3.08 -26.42
N SER A 439 0.69 -1.86 -26.32
CA SER A 439 0.02 -1.40 -25.11
C SER A 439 -1.33 -2.10 -24.93
N LEU A 440 -1.54 -2.73 -23.79
CA LEU A 440 -2.83 -3.34 -23.39
C LEU A 440 -3.87 -2.28 -22.96
N GLY A 441 -3.44 -1.00 -22.83
CA GLY A 441 -4.33 0.09 -22.40
C GLY A 441 -4.62 0.05 -20.90
N GLN A 442 -5.80 0.55 -20.53
CA GLN A 442 -6.26 0.58 -19.13
C GLN A 442 -6.36 -0.83 -18.56
N ALA A 443 -5.77 -1.03 -17.36
CA ALA A 443 -5.72 -2.36 -16.75
C ALA A 443 -7.06 -2.78 -16.13
N ALA A 444 -7.79 -1.87 -15.49
CA ALA A 444 -9.02 -2.19 -14.77
C ALA A 444 -10.08 -2.94 -15.62
N PRO A 445 -10.52 -2.47 -16.80
CA PRO A 445 -11.45 -3.22 -17.62
C PRO A 445 -10.86 -4.53 -18.17
N ALA A 446 -9.56 -4.57 -18.44
CA ALA A 446 -8.90 -5.79 -18.91
C ALA A 446 -8.90 -6.88 -17.82
N ILE A 447 -8.65 -6.51 -16.57
CA ILE A 447 -8.69 -7.42 -15.41
C ILE A 447 -10.13 -7.88 -15.13
N ALA A 448 -11.11 -6.96 -15.15
CA ALA A 448 -12.51 -7.30 -14.92
C ALA A 448 -13.09 -8.27 -15.97
N ALA A 449 -12.51 -8.31 -17.16
CA ALA A 449 -12.88 -9.22 -18.22
C ALA A 449 -12.22 -10.61 -18.14
N LEU A 450 -11.25 -10.81 -17.23
CA LEU A 450 -10.58 -12.09 -17.10
C LEU A 450 -11.50 -13.20 -16.59
N PRO A 451 -11.33 -14.44 -17.06
CA PRO A 451 -11.99 -15.56 -16.43
C PRO A 451 -11.49 -15.75 -14.99
N TYR A 452 -12.34 -16.31 -14.13
CA TYR A 452 -11.95 -16.64 -12.77
C TYR A 452 -10.66 -17.46 -12.73
N GLY A 453 -9.69 -17.03 -11.92
CA GLY A 453 -8.34 -17.61 -11.86
C GLY A 453 -7.31 -16.95 -12.79
N GLY A 454 -7.70 -15.96 -13.60
CA GLY A 454 -6.78 -15.10 -14.34
C GLY A 454 -6.02 -14.12 -13.46
N VAL A 455 -6.58 -13.82 -12.29
CA VAL A 455 -5.93 -13.13 -11.16
C VAL A 455 -5.93 -14.11 -9.98
N GLN A 456 -4.96 -14.06 -9.12
CA GLN A 456 -4.97 -14.83 -7.87
C GLN A 456 -5.95 -14.18 -6.90
N ASP A 457 -7.10 -14.81 -6.74
CA ASP A 457 -8.17 -14.36 -5.84
C ASP A 457 -7.70 -14.43 -4.37
N VAL A 458 -7.89 -13.36 -3.62
CA VAL A 458 -7.61 -13.31 -2.19
C VAL A 458 -8.85 -13.79 -1.45
N LEU A 459 -8.77 -14.98 -0.88
CA LEU A 459 -9.92 -15.62 -0.24
C LEU A 459 -9.83 -15.53 1.28
N SER A 460 -11.00 -15.44 1.90
CA SER A 460 -11.08 -15.56 3.34
C SER A 460 -10.60 -16.95 3.77
N THR A 461 -9.70 -16.98 4.74
CA THR A 461 -9.21 -18.24 5.27
C THR A 461 -10.23 -18.82 6.22
N THR A 462 -10.85 -19.95 5.85
CA THR A 462 -11.65 -20.76 6.77
C THR A 462 -10.78 -21.77 7.50
N ASP A 463 -9.50 -21.84 7.16
CA ASP A 463 -8.58 -22.78 7.75
C ASP A 463 -8.22 -22.37 9.18
N GLN A 464 -8.66 -23.17 10.17
CA GLN A 464 -8.36 -22.95 11.58
C GLN A 464 -6.85 -22.90 11.89
N THR A 465 -6.00 -23.44 11.00
CA THR A 465 -4.54 -23.38 11.16
C THR A 465 -3.99 -21.97 11.00
N ARG A 466 -4.72 -21.07 10.34
CA ARG A 466 -4.34 -19.66 10.13
C ARG A 466 -4.87 -18.74 11.22
N ASN A 467 -5.99 -19.10 11.84
CA ASN A 467 -6.61 -18.41 12.99
C ASN A 467 -6.54 -19.27 14.25
N ASN A 468 -5.34 -19.70 14.59
CA ASN A 468 -5.14 -20.72 15.61
C ASN A 468 -4.77 -20.16 17.00
N VAL A 469 -4.70 -18.85 17.16
CA VAL A 469 -4.43 -18.26 18.47
C VAL A 469 -5.63 -18.44 19.36
N THR A 470 -5.42 -19.09 20.51
CA THR A 470 -6.41 -19.27 21.57
C THR A 470 -5.84 -18.81 22.90
N GLY A 471 -6.69 -18.35 23.79
CA GLY A 471 -6.31 -17.91 25.13
C GLY A 471 -7.17 -18.54 26.20
N ALA A 472 -6.62 -18.71 27.40
CA ALA A 472 -7.33 -19.04 28.61
C ALA A 472 -6.84 -18.10 29.71
N ILE A 473 -7.71 -17.24 30.24
CA ILE A 473 -7.40 -16.29 31.30
C ILE A 473 -8.03 -16.79 32.57
N THR A 474 -7.25 -16.82 33.66
CA THR A 474 -7.71 -17.22 35.00
C THR A 474 -7.71 -16.02 35.93
N ASP A 475 -8.87 -15.68 36.46
CA ASP A 475 -9.07 -14.64 37.45
C ASP A 475 -9.72 -15.20 38.74
N GLU A 476 -10.21 -14.35 39.60
CA GLU A 476 -10.91 -14.71 40.82
C GLU A 476 -12.28 -15.38 40.59
N ASN A 477 -12.87 -15.22 39.39
CA ASN A 477 -14.18 -15.77 38.99
C ASN A 477 -14.06 -17.11 38.26
N GLY A 478 -12.86 -17.52 37.88
CA GLY A 478 -12.61 -18.78 37.19
C GLY A 478 -11.74 -18.66 35.96
N VAL A 479 -12.04 -19.45 34.93
CA VAL A 479 -11.30 -19.49 33.66
C VAL A 479 -12.19 -19.03 32.52
N THR A 480 -11.79 -18.00 31.81
CA THR A 480 -12.41 -17.54 30.58
C THR A 480 -11.55 -17.97 29.38
N ASN A 481 -12.17 -18.63 28.41
CA ASN A 481 -11.49 -19.06 27.18
C ASN A 481 -11.77 -18.07 26.04
N TYR A 482 -10.76 -17.81 25.22
CA TYR A 482 -10.83 -16.92 24.07
C TYR A 482 -10.39 -17.67 22.81
N SER A 483 -11.24 -17.66 21.79
CA SER A 483 -10.86 -17.97 20.41
C SER A 483 -10.16 -16.77 19.76
N ALA A 484 -9.51 -16.96 18.61
CA ALA A 484 -8.92 -15.86 17.85
C ALA A 484 -9.92 -14.73 17.57
N SER A 485 -11.15 -15.07 17.18
CA SER A 485 -12.22 -14.08 16.93
C SER A 485 -12.64 -13.31 18.18
N GLU A 486 -12.62 -13.95 19.34
CA GLU A 486 -12.99 -13.31 20.62
C GLU A 486 -11.85 -12.40 21.12
N ILE A 487 -10.59 -12.74 20.84
CA ILE A 487 -9.43 -11.88 21.13
C ILE A 487 -9.57 -10.55 20.38
N PHE A 488 -10.08 -10.56 19.15
CA PHE A 488 -10.31 -9.38 18.32
C PHE A 488 -11.74 -8.80 18.44
N THR A 489 -12.51 -9.14 19.47
CA THR A 489 -13.91 -8.64 19.64
C THR A 489 -13.98 -7.10 19.74
N GLY A 490 -12.93 -6.45 20.25
CA GLY A 490 -12.81 -4.98 20.24
C GLY A 490 -12.43 -4.38 18.90
N ALA A 491 -12.01 -5.20 17.93
CA ALA A 491 -11.70 -4.74 16.58
C ALA A 491 -12.97 -4.24 15.88
N LEU A 492 -12.84 -3.13 15.19
CA LEU A 492 -13.92 -2.57 14.39
C LEU A 492 -14.26 -3.56 13.28
N TYR A 493 -15.23 -4.43 13.49
CA TYR A 493 -15.72 -5.41 12.51
C TYR A 493 -14.82 -6.67 12.36
N GLY A 494 -15.21 -7.71 13.08
CA GLY A 494 -14.60 -9.04 13.00
C GLY A 494 -14.71 -9.62 11.59
N ASN A 495 -13.67 -9.51 10.79
CA ASN A 495 -13.60 -10.18 9.51
C ASN A 495 -13.37 -11.67 9.72
N LYS A 496 -14.05 -12.52 8.95
CA LYS A 496 -13.97 -13.98 9.10
C LYS A 496 -12.75 -14.60 8.42
N GLY A 497 -11.94 -13.80 7.74
CA GLY A 497 -10.88 -14.28 6.85
C GLY A 497 -9.49 -13.79 7.19
N PHE A 498 -9.15 -13.68 8.48
CA PHE A 498 -7.86 -13.14 8.91
C PHE A 498 -6.88 -14.24 9.34
N THR A 499 -5.60 -13.88 9.40
CA THR A 499 -4.53 -14.68 10.00
C THR A 499 -4.12 -14.01 11.31
N SER A 500 -3.95 -14.79 12.38
CA SER A 500 -3.49 -14.27 13.67
C SER A 500 -2.16 -14.87 14.09
N ALA A 501 -1.32 -14.07 14.73
CA ALA A 501 -0.04 -14.52 15.26
C ALA A 501 0.31 -13.84 16.58
N MET A 502 0.77 -14.62 17.55
CA MET A 502 1.23 -14.11 18.84
C MET A 502 2.60 -13.44 18.72
N TYR A 503 2.78 -12.42 19.50
CA TYR A 503 4.02 -11.67 19.60
C TYR A 503 4.38 -11.45 21.06
N SER A 504 5.65 -11.70 21.42
CA SER A 504 6.11 -11.47 22.80
C SER A 504 7.54 -10.95 22.83
N ILE A 505 7.71 -9.86 23.57
CA ILE A 505 9.01 -9.34 23.99
C ILE A 505 9.00 -9.16 25.54
N PRO A 506 10.15 -9.00 26.18
CA PRO A 506 10.18 -8.75 27.63
C PRO A 506 9.25 -7.59 28.04
N GLY A 507 8.23 -7.91 28.84
CA GLY A 507 7.26 -6.95 29.36
C GLY A 507 6.09 -6.60 28.43
N THR A 508 5.95 -7.26 27.28
CA THR A 508 4.80 -7.09 26.41
C THR A 508 4.46 -8.40 25.69
N ALA A 509 3.19 -8.78 25.68
CA ALA A 509 2.67 -9.86 24.86
C ALA A 509 1.41 -9.37 24.13
N ALA A 510 1.28 -9.74 22.86
CA ALA A 510 0.21 -9.26 22.00
C ALA A 510 -0.16 -10.29 20.93
N VAL A 511 -1.23 -10.02 20.18
CA VAL A 511 -1.62 -10.74 18.97
C VAL A 511 -1.77 -9.74 17.83
N TYR A 512 -1.11 -10.02 16.71
CA TYR A 512 -1.38 -9.39 15.43
C TYR A 512 -2.51 -10.11 14.70
N GLY A 513 -3.40 -9.37 14.06
CA GLY A 513 -4.38 -9.87 13.11
C GLY A 513 -4.13 -9.23 11.75
N PHE A 514 -3.88 -10.06 10.74
CA PHE A 514 -3.65 -9.67 9.35
C PHE A 514 -4.89 -10.00 8.53
N GLY A 515 -5.36 -9.10 7.70
CA GLY A 515 -6.58 -9.26 6.91
C GLY A 515 -7.86 -8.77 7.59
N LEU A 516 -7.72 -7.96 8.62
CA LEU A 516 -8.82 -7.33 9.35
C LEU A 516 -8.98 -5.87 8.88
N ASP A 517 -9.28 -5.68 7.60
CA ASP A 517 -9.38 -4.37 6.98
C ASP A 517 -10.71 -3.70 7.31
N SER A 518 -10.75 -2.91 8.35
CA SER A 518 -11.90 -2.10 8.79
C SER A 518 -13.25 -2.83 8.61
N SER A 519 -14.16 -2.31 7.76
CA SER A 519 -15.44 -2.94 7.43
C SER A 519 -15.39 -3.81 6.16
N PHE A 520 -14.30 -3.77 5.40
CA PHE A 520 -14.18 -4.52 4.14
C PHE A 520 -14.05 -6.02 4.38
N THR A 521 -14.54 -6.80 3.43
CA THR A 521 -14.57 -8.25 3.54
C THR A 521 -14.13 -8.92 2.26
N VAL A 522 -13.19 -9.87 2.37
CA VAL A 522 -12.79 -10.71 1.23
C VAL A 522 -13.81 -11.79 0.94
N LYS A 523 -14.04 -12.05 -0.35
CA LYS A 523 -14.92 -13.11 -0.85
C LYS A 523 -14.44 -13.59 -2.21
N LYS A 524 -14.98 -14.71 -2.67
CA LYS A 524 -14.68 -15.23 -4.00
C LYS A 524 -15.08 -14.26 -5.11
N GLY A 525 -14.17 -14.01 -6.04
CA GLY A 525 -14.31 -13.02 -7.10
C GLY A 525 -14.07 -11.61 -6.57
N TRP A 526 -14.66 -10.62 -7.21
CA TRP A 526 -14.45 -9.24 -6.78
C TRP A 526 -14.96 -8.96 -5.37
N ASP A 527 -14.18 -8.25 -4.57
CA ASP A 527 -14.54 -7.68 -3.28
C ASP A 527 -13.96 -6.26 -3.09
N ASN A 528 -14.43 -5.57 -2.04
CA ASN A 528 -14.05 -4.19 -1.77
C ASN A 528 -12.75 -4.05 -0.96
N ALA A 529 -12.12 -5.15 -0.56
CA ALA A 529 -10.83 -5.15 0.13
C ALA A 529 -9.66 -5.35 -0.85
N THR A 530 -9.83 -6.24 -1.86
CA THR A 530 -8.73 -6.65 -2.75
C THR A 530 -9.06 -6.60 -4.24
N GLY A 531 -10.24 -6.08 -4.60
CA GLY A 531 -10.69 -6.08 -6.00
C GLY A 531 -10.86 -7.49 -6.55
N TRP A 532 -10.36 -7.74 -7.75
CA TRP A 532 -10.35 -9.08 -8.34
C TRP A 532 -9.25 -9.99 -7.78
N GLY A 533 -8.37 -9.49 -6.92
CA GLY A 533 -7.24 -10.20 -6.33
C GLY A 533 -5.88 -9.60 -6.71
N THR A 534 -4.83 -10.41 -6.71
CA THR A 534 -3.44 -9.97 -6.94
C THR A 534 -2.83 -10.62 -8.18
N PRO A 535 -1.96 -9.91 -8.96
CA PRO A 535 -1.24 -10.53 -10.07
C PRO A 535 -0.25 -11.59 -9.57
N TYR A 536 -0.16 -12.71 -10.25
CA TYR A 536 0.77 -13.77 -9.89
C TYR A 536 1.40 -14.44 -11.12
N GLY A 537 2.72 -14.27 -11.25
CA GLY A 537 3.56 -14.98 -12.19
C GLY A 537 3.10 -14.95 -13.65
N LEU A 538 3.44 -16.01 -14.40
CA LEU A 538 3.07 -16.14 -15.81
C LEU A 538 1.56 -16.30 -16.00
N ALA A 539 0.84 -16.86 -15.03
CA ALA A 539 -0.60 -17.11 -15.16
C ALA A 539 -1.38 -15.81 -15.37
N PHE A 540 -1.08 -14.76 -14.60
CA PHE A 540 -1.68 -13.44 -14.78
C PHE A 540 -1.30 -12.82 -16.14
N ILE A 541 0.00 -12.81 -16.47
CA ILE A 541 0.51 -12.21 -17.71
C ILE A 541 -0.11 -12.91 -18.93
N ASP A 542 -0.21 -14.24 -18.91
CA ASP A 542 -0.82 -15.02 -19.99
C ASP A 542 -2.31 -14.74 -20.13
N ALA A 543 -3.02 -14.64 -19.01
CA ALA A 543 -4.46 -14.38 -19.00
C ALA A 543 -4.79 -13.03 -19.61
N VAL A 544 -4.10 -11.94 -19.19
CA VAL A 544 -4.38 -10.60 -19.74
C VAL A 544 -4.01 -10.49 -21.22
N VAL A 545 -2.91 -11.06 -21.66
CA VAL A 545 -2.49 -11.04 -23.07
C VAL A 545 -3.42 -11.88 -23.96
N ALA A 546 -3.89 -13.02 -23.46
CA ALA A 546 -4.83 -13.86 -24.21
C ALA A 546 -6.20 -13.22 -24.35
N ASN A 547 -6.66 -12.48 -23.32
CA ASN A 547 -7.95 -11.84 -23.31
C ASN A 547 -8.00 -10.52 -24.11
N ALA A 548 -6.85 -9.90 -24.35
CA ALA A 548 -6.73 -8.67 -25.14
C ALA A 548 -6.75 -8.88 -26.67
N LYS A 549 -6.82 -10.13 -27.15
CA LYS A 549 -6.96 -10.51 -28.58
C LYS A 549 -8.41 -10.65 -28.97
#